data_1a1e7ebceda818c37bf4cf65b1f8fa01
#
_entry.id   1a1e7ebceda818c37bf4cf65b1f8fa01
#
_cell.length_a   1.000
_cell.length_b   1.000
_cell.length_c   1.000
_cell.angle_alpha   90.00
_cell.angle_beta   90.00
_cell.angle_gamma   90.00
#
_symmetry.space_group_name_H-M   'P 1'
#
loop_
_entity.id
_entity.type
_entity.pdbx_description
1 polymer ?
#
loop_
_entity_poly.entity_id
_entity_poly.type
_entity_poly.pdbx_seq_one_letter_code
_entity_poly.pdbx_strand_id
1 'polypeptide(L)'
;SAILKADVIADALEKDRSKIDRNGDSVIQFAMLEGESGHQDTLIRSEWVLKELENKKIPTQQIAGSTGNWEKNQANVIVRQWMKEYPNQIEVIISNNDDMALGAWEALEEKGCTEVQVVGIDGIEEVRELVDEDKILGSVLCDTKLHAKALMQFIDVLAFHNGSVEKLNLENERYYMIPLTKVEK
;
A
#
# COMPACT_ATOMS: atom_id res chain seq x y z
N SER A 1 -6.16 0.46 6.09
CA SER A 1 -5.43 0.44 4.80
C SER A 1 -4.72 -0.89 4.57
N ALA A 2 -3.94 -1.41 5.56
CA ALA A 2 -3.17 -2.64 5.40
C ALA A 2 -4.00 -3.87 5.00
N ILE A 3 -5.18 -4.06 5.59
CA ILE A 3 -6.12 -5.14 5.23
C ILE A 3 -6.51 -5.04 3.75
N LEU A 4 -6.93 -3.86 3.29
CA LEU A 4 -7.29 -3.65 1.88
C LEU A 4 -6.10 -3.86 0.93
N LYS A 5 -4.88 -3.53 1.36
CA LYS A 5 -3.67 -3.83 0.60
C LYS A 5 -3.44 -5.35 0.45
N ALA A 6 -3.70 -6.11 1.51
CA ALA A 6 -3.68 -7.57 1.43
C ALA A 6 -4.80 -8.11 0.52
N ASP A 7 -5.98 -7.47 0.53
CA ASP A 7 -7.07 -7.83 -0.39
C ASP A 7 -6.66 -7.63 -1.86
N VAL A 8 -5.98 -6.53 -2.20
CA VAL A 8 -5.45 -6.29 -3.56
C VAL A 8 -4.54 -7.45 -4.00
N ILE A 9 -3.63 -7.89 -3.13
CA ILE A 9 -2.73 -9.03 -3.45
C ILE A 9 -3.53 -10.32 -3.61
N ALA A 10 -4.50 -10.56 -2.72
CA ALA A 10 -5.31 -11.77 -2.74
C ALA A 10 -6.19 -11.85 -4.00
N ASP A 11 -6.85 -10.74 -4.36
CA ASP A 11 -7.71 -10.66 -5.55
C ASP A 11 -6.91 -10.86 -6.84
N ALA A 12 -5.69 -10.29 -6.89
CA ALA A 12 -4.79 -10.53 -8.02
C ALA A 12 -4.33 -11.99 -8.11
N LEU A 13 -4.07 -12.63 -6.96
CA LEU A 13 -3.70 -14.05 -6.89
C LEU A 13 -4.86 -14.96 -7.36
N GLU A 14 -6.10 -14.61 -7.02
CA GLU A 14 -7.30 -15.34 -7.48
C GLU A 14 -7.52 -15.14 -8.99
N LYS A 15 -7.29 -13.94 -9.50
CA LYS A 15 -7.48 -13.57 -10.90
C LYS A 15 -6.45 -14.23 -11.82
N ASP A 16 -5.17 -14.14 -11.46
CA ASP A 16 -4.04 -14.73 -12.18
C ASP A 16 -2.89 -15.05 -11.22
N ARG A 17 -2.86 -16.28 -10.70
CA ARG A 17 -1.82 -16.73 -9.79
C ARG A 17 -0.42 -16.57 -10.37
N SER A 18 -0.24 -16.83 -11.65
CA SER A 18 1.09 -16.81 -12.28
C SER A 18 1.72 -15.42 -12.31
N LYS A 19 0.91 -14.37 -12.20
CA LYS A 19 1.36 -12.98 -12.12
C LYS A 19 2.01 -12.65 -10.76
N ILE A 20 1.57 -13.34 -9.68
CA ILE A 20 2.00 -13.08 -8.30
C ILE A 20 2.97 -14.16 -7.81
N ASP A 21 2.64 -15.43 -8.00
CA ASP A 21 3.43 -16.62 -7.64
C ASP A 21 4.10 -17.13 -8.91
N ARG A 22 5.20 -16.47 -9.31
CA ARG A 22 5.86 -16.71 -10.62
C ARG A 22 6.66 -18.01 -10.66
N ASN A 23 7.19 -18.43 -9.52
CA ASN A 23 7.94 -19.67 -9.41
C ASN A 23 7.04 -20.90 -9.22
N GLY A 24 5.74 -20.69 -8.90
CA GLY A 24 4.72 -21.73 -8.77
C GLY A 24 4.84 -22.60 -7.50
N ASP A 25 5.54 -22.12 -6.46
CA ASP A 25 5.75 -22.86 -5.22
C ASP A 25 4.62 -22.65 -4.19
N SER A 26 3.63 -21.82 -4.52
CA SER A 26 2.48 -21.45 -3.69
C SER A 26 2.84 -20.58 -2.48
N VAL A 27 4.00 -19.96 -2.46
CA VAL A 27 4.46 -18.99 -1.46
C VAL A 27 4.74 -17.68 -2.19
N ILE A 28 4.30 -16.54 -1.67
CA ILE A 28 4.64 -15.23 -2.23
C ILE A 28 5.96 -14.75 -1.62
N GLN A 29 7.00 -14.66 -2.43
CA GLN A 29 8.27 -14.06 -2.03
C GLN A 29 8.19 -12.54 -2.16
N PHE A 30 8.22 -11.85 -1.03
CA PHE A 30 8.06 -10.40 -1.03
C PHE A 30 9.25 -9.64 -0.45
N ALA A 31 9.36 -8.37 -0.86
CA ALA A 31 10.19 -7.37 -0.20
C ALA A 31 9.31 -6.27 0.41
N MET A 32 9.68 -5.79 1.62
CA MET A 32 8.94 -4.76 2.34
C MET A 32 9.66 -3.41 2.26
N LEU A 33 9.01 -2.40 1.69
CA LEU A 33 9.42 -1.00 1.79
C LEU A 33 8.67 -0.34 2.95
N GLU A 34 9.40 -0.06 4.01
CA GLU A 34 8.85 0.51 5.24
C GLU A 34 9.00 2.04 5.25
N GLY A 35 8.06 2.71 5.89
CA GLY A 35 8.15 4.13 6.20
C GLY A 35 9.21 4.42 7.25
N GLU A 36 9.14 5.57 7.89
CA GLU A 36 10.05 5.98 8.97
C GLU A 36 10.01 5.00 10.15
N SER A 37 11.19 4.63 10.64
CA SER A 37 11.33 3.69 11.76
C SER A 37 10.66 4.23 13.03
N GLY A 38 9.84 3.42 13.68
CA GLY A 38 9.10 3.80 14.89
C GLY A 38 7.82 4.60 14.64
N HIS A 39 7.53 4.99 13.41
CA HIS A 39 6.26 5.63 13.07
C HIS A 39 5.10 4.62 13.19
N GLN A 40 3.98 5.05 13.77
CA GLN A 40 2.83 4.17 14.02
C GLN A 40 2.30 3.53 12.72
N ASP A 41 2.18 4.31 11.65
CA ASP A 41 1.70 3.79 10.37
C ASP A 41 2.66 2.77 9.76
N THR A 42 3.98 2.96 9.91
CA THR A 42 4.97 1.98 9.47
C THR A 42 4.71 0.62 10.12
N LEU A 43 4.59 0.61 11.44
CA LEU A 43 4.33 -0.61 12.21
C LEU A 43 3.01 -1.28 11.80
N ILE A 44 1.92 -0.51 11.76
CA ILE A 44 0.59 -1.02 11.45
C ILE A 44 0.52 -1.51 9.99
N ARG A 45 1.03 -0.73 9.03
CA ARG A 45 0.95 -1.07 7.60
C ARG A 45 1.82 -2.27 7.24
N SER A 46 2.95 -2.46 7.92
CA SER A 46 3.83 -3.63 7.71
C SER A 46 3.27 -4.90 8.36
N GLU A 47 2.83 -4.80 9.62
CA GLU A 47 2.37 -5.98 10.37
C GLU A 47 1.03 -6.50 9.86
N TRP A 48 0.04 -5.61 9.68
CA TRP A 48 -1.32 -6.03 9.37
C TRP A 48 -1.53 -6.54 7.95
N VAL A 49 -0.72 -6.12 6.97
CA VAL A 49 -0.77 -6.73 5.63
C VAL A 49 -0.39 -8.20 5.68
N LEU A 50 0.65 -8.56 6.44
CA LEU A 50 1.09 -9.95 6.58
C LEU A 50 0.11 -10.78 7.38
N LYS A 51 -0.44 -10.25 8.48
CA LYS A 51 -1.48 -10.91 9.26
C LYS A 51 -2.72 -11.22 8.42
N GLU A 52 -3.12 -10.29 7.55
CA GLU A 52 -4.30 -10.51 6.71
C GLU A 52 -4.03 -11.54 5.61
N LEU A 53 -2.84 -11.53 5.00
CA LEU A 53 -2.45 -12.60 4.07
C LEU A 53 -2.44 -13.98 4.77
N GLU A 54 -1.96 -14.05 6.01
CA GLU A 54 -2.02 -15.27 6.82
C GLU A 54 -3.47 -15.70 7.12
N ASN A 55 -4.35 -14.77 7.50
CA ASN A 55 -5.78 -15.03 7.70
C ASN A 55 -6.45 -15.62 6.45
N LYS A 56 -6.04 -15.14 5.28
CA LYS A 56 -6.49 -15.63 3.97
C LYS A 56 -5.81 -16.94 3.55
N LYS A 57 -4.91 -17.47 4.38
CA LYS A 57 -4.14 -18.70 4.09
C LYS A 57 -3.26 -18.57 2.84
N ILE A 58 -2.72 -17.39 2.62
CA ILE A 58 -1.75 -17.10 1.57
C ILE A 58 -0.36 -17.13 2.20
N PRO A 59 0.44 -18.15 1.96
CA PRO A 59 1.79 -18.25 2.50
C PRO A 59 2.68 -17.16 1.91
N THR A 60 3.50 -16.53 2.76
CA THR A 60 4.44 -15.49 2.35
C THR A 60 5.83 -15.75 2.90
N GLN A 61 6.85 -15.32 2.16
CA GLN A 61 8.24 -15.33 2.58
C GLN A 61 8.88 -13.98 2.33
N GLN A 62 9.38 -13.35 3.38
CA GLN A 62 10.10 -12.10 3.24
C GLN A 62 11.53 -12.37 2.77
N ILE A 63 11.90 -11.84 1.60
CA ILE A 63 13.24 -11.92 1.02
C ILE A 63 14.10 -10.74 1.47
N ALA A 64 13.50 -9.53 1.49
CA ALA A 64 14.19 -8.31 1.86
C ALA A 64 13.26 -7.35 2.60
N GLY A 65 13.84 -6.41 3.33
CA GLY A 65 13.12 -5.32 3.97
C GLY A 65 14.04 -4.13 4.23
N SER A 66 13.55 -2.92 4.05
CA SER A 66 14.32 -1.71 4.31
C SER A 66 13.42 -0.50 4.54
N THR A 67 13.93 0.45 5.32
CA THR A 67 13.26 1.73 5.58
C THR A 67 13.55 2.70 4.45
N GLY A 68 12.52 3.09 3.71
CA GLY A 68 12.56 4.08 2.64
C GLY A 68 12.08 5.47 3.08
N ASN A 69 11.73 5.65 4.38
CA ASN A 69 11.37 6.92 5.02
C ASN A 69 10.26 7.70 4.29
N TRP A 70 9.31 7.01 3.66
CA TRP A 70 8.23 7.56 2.86
C TRP A 70 8.68 8.21 1.54
N GLU A 71 9.98 8.12 1.20
CA GLU A 71 10.63 8.88 0.14
C GLU A 71 10.83 8.04 -1.14
N LYS A 72 10.33 8.54 -2.26
CA LYS A 72 10.44 7.93 -3.59
C LYS A 72 11.88 7.60 -3.98
N ASN A 73 12.80 8.57 -3.82
CA ASN A 73 14.18 8.40 -4.23
C ASN A 73 14.93 7.37 -3.38
N GLN A 74 14.64 7.29 -2.08
CA GLN A 74 15.23 6.28 -1.21
C GLN A 74 14.74 4.89 -1.59
N ALA A 75 13.44 4.72 -1.83
CA ALA A 75 12.87 3.47 -2.29
C ALA A 75 13.48 3.01 -3.62
N ASN A 76 13.68 3.92 -4.58
CA ASN A 76 14.33 3.60 -5.86
C ASN A 76 15.74 3.03 -5.66
N VAL A 77 16.56 3.66 -4.83
CA VAL A 77 17.92 3.18 -4.54
C VAL A 77 17.89 1.80 -3.88
N ILE A 78 17.00 1.60 -2.90
CA ILE A 78 16.84 0.34 -2.18
C ILE A 78 16.44 -0.79 -3.16
N VAL A 79 15.43 -0.58 -3.99
CA VAL A 79 14.96 -1.60 -4.92
C VAL A 79 16.01 -1.93 -5.99
N ARG A 80 16.73 -0.94 -6.49
CA ARG A 80 17.87 -1.19 -7.39
C ARG A 80 18.93 -2.10 -6.78
N GLN A 81 19.16 -1.98 -5.46
CA GLN A 81 20.07 -2.86 -4.73
C GLN A 81 19.47 -4.26 -4.59
N TRP A 82 18.20 -4.39 -4.22
CA TRP A 82 17.53 -5.68 -4.10
C TRP A 82 17.54 -6.47 -5.40
N MET A 83 17.32 -5.83 -6.55
CA MET A 83 17.37 -6.51 -7.86
C MET A 83 18.75 -7.06 -8.20
N LYS A 84 19.81 -6.54 -7.59
CA LYS A 84 21.20 -7.08 -7.74
C LYS A 84 21.47 -8.21 -6.75
N GLU A 85 20.98 -8.07 -5.50
CA GLU A 85 21.25 -9.00 -4.42
C GLU A 85 20.36 -10.25 -4.47
N TYR A 86 19.13 -10.09 -4.95
CA TYR A 86 18.11 -11.14 -4.98
C TYR A 86 17.50 -11.32 -6.40
N PRO A 87 18.31 -11.60 -7.41
CA PRO A 87 17.83 -11.71 -8.79
C PRO A 87 16.76 -12.82 -8.89
N ASN A 88 15.60 -12.46 -9.45
CA ASN A 88 14.44 -13.35 -9.65
C ASN A 88 13.81 -13.96 -8.39
N GLN A 89 14.19 -13.50 -7.19
CA GLN A 89 13.66 -14.06 -5.94
C GLN A 89 12.49 -13.24 -5.37
N ILE A 90 12.35 -11.96 -5.74
CA ILE A 90 11.27 -11.10 -5.25
C ILE A 90 10.15 -11.09 -6.28
N GLU A 91 8.95 -11.45 -5.86
CA GLU A 91 7.76 -11.48 -6.69
C GLU A 91 6.87 -10.25 -6.47
N VAL A 92 6.79 -9.80 -5.21
CA VAL A 92 5.96 -8.63 -4.84
C VAL A 92 6.77 -7.69 -3.96
N ILE A 93 6.71 -6.40 -4.27
CA ILE A 93 7.17 -5.32 -3.39
C ILE A 93 5.96 -4.74 -2.68
N ILE A 94 5.91 -4.90 -1.34
CA ILE A 94 4.87 -4.35 -0.49
C ILE A 94 5.36 -3.02 0.07
N SER A 95 4.83 -1.92 -0.46
CA SER A 95 5.19 -0.56 -0.02
C SER A 95 4.22 -0.01 1.02
N ASN A 96 4.75 0.74 2.00
CA ASN A 96 3.92 1.37 3.02
C ASN A 96 3.25 2.66 2.56
N ASN A 97 3.72 3.28 1.46
CA ASN A 97 3.02 4.37 0.78
C ASN A 97 3.25 4.35 -0.73
N ASP A 98 2.56 5.22 -1.44
CA ASP A 98 2.61 5.28 -2.89
C ASP A 98 3.87 5.99 -3.43
N ASP A 99 4.42 6.98 -2.72
CA ASP A 99 5.68 7.61 -3.15
C ASP A 99 6.81 6.57 -3.23
N MET A 100 6.93 5.71 -2.22
CA MET A 100 7.89 4.61 -2.26
C MET A 100 7.53 3.55 -3.31
N ALA A 101 6.23 3.30 -3.55
CA ALA A 101 5.79 2.40 -4.61
C ALA A 101 6.19 2.91 -6.00
N LEU A 102 6.07 4.22 -6.25
CA LEU A 102 6.58 4.86 -7.48
C LEU A 102 8.10 4.67 -7.64
N GLY A 103 8.84 4.92 -6.56
CA GLY A 103 10.30 4.72 -6.57
C GLY A 103 10.69 3.27 -6.84
N ALA A 104 9.92 2.33 -6.31
CA ALA A 104 10.10 0.90 -6.56
C ALA A 104 9.84 0.57 -8.04
N TRP A 105 8.70 1.00 -8.57
CA TRP A 105 8.33 0.76 -9.96
C TRP A 105 9.36 1.35 -10.94
N GLU A 106 9.81 2.58 -10.74
CA GLU A 106 10.84 3.20 -11.56
C GLU A 106 12.15 2.39 -11.57
N ALA A 107 12.55 1.89 -10.39
CA ALA A 107 13.76 1.06 -10.29
C ALA A 107 13.61 -0.27 -11.04
N LEU A 108 12.41 -0.89 -10.98
CA LEU A 108 12.10 -2.11 -11.72
C LEU A 108 12.10 -1.88 -13.24
N GLU A 109 11.45 -0.80 -13.71
CA GLU A 109 11.41 -0.44 -15.12
C GLU A 109 12.83 -0.20 -15.68
N GLU A 110 13.66 0.57 -14.97
CA GLU A 110 15.05 0.82 -15.37
C GLU A 110 15.91 -0.45 -15.40
N LYS A 111 15.58 -1.47 -14.61
CA LYS A 111 16.27 -2.76 -14.58
C LYS A 111 15.69 -3.80 -15.53
N GLY A 112 14.54 -3.51 -16.14
CA GLY A 112 13.83 -4.47 -16.97
C GLY A 112 13.23 -5.63 -16.16
N CYS A 113 12.88 -5.40 -14.87
CA CYS A 113 12.28 -6.37 -13.95
C CYS A 113 10.77 -6.09 -13.76
N THR A 114 10.08 -5.75 -14.83
CA THR A 114 8.67 -5.30 -14.81
C THR A 114 7.66 -6.41 -14.44
N GLU A 115 8.14 -7.63 -14.33
CA GLU A 115 7.37 -8.78 -13.85
C GLU A 115 7.18 -8.77 -12.32
N VAL A 116 8.00 -8.02 -11.56
CA VAL A 116 7.86 -7.87 -10.11
C VAL A 116 6.69 -6.93 -9.83
N GLN A 117 5.71 -7.40 -9.06
CA GLN A 117 4.53 -6.63 -8.75
C GLN A 117 4.79 -5.63 -7.62
N VAL A 118 4.13 -4.47 -7.66
CA VAL A 118 4.24 -3.43 -6.63
C VAL A 118 2.83 -3.11 -6.10
N VAL A 119 2.68 -2.98 -4.77
CA VAL A 119 1.44 -2.54 -4.14
C VAL A 119 1.73 -1.43 -3.12
N GLY A 120 0.89 -0.38 -3.16
CA GLY A 120 1.04 0.82 -2.33
C GLY A 120 -0.11 1.10 -1.36
N ILE A 121 -0.09 2.29 -0.77
CA ILE A 121 -1.17 2.91 0.00
C ILE A 121 -1.06 4.41 -0.26
N ASP A 122 -2.15 5.08 -0.41
CA ASP A 122 -2.56 6.48 -0.46
C ASP A 122 -3.46 6.74 -1.68
N GLY A 123 -3.28 6.01 -2.79
CA GLY A 123 -4.06 6.15 -4.02
C GLY A 123 -3.79 7.47 -4.74
N ILE A 124 -2.52 7.92 -4.77
CA ILE A 124 -2.14 9.15 -5.49
C ILE A 124 -2.38 9.01 -7.00
N GLU A 125 -2.53 10.13 -7.68
CA GLU A 125 -2.95 10.14 -9.09
C GLU A 125 -1.99 9.36 -9.99
N GLU A 126 -0.68 9.59 -9.84
CA GLU A 126 0.35 8.90 -10.62
C GLU A 126 0.29 7.37 -10.45
N VAL A 127 0.06 6.88 -9.20
CA VAL A 127 -0.04 5.43 -8.96
C VAL A 127 -1.32 4.87 -9.56
N ARG A 128 -2.44 5.60 -9.50
CA ARG A 128 -3.69 5.16 -10.13
C ARG A 128 -3.58 5.03 -11.64
N GLU A 129 -2.89 5.97 -12.31
CA GLU A 129 -2.59 5.88 -13.73
C GLU A 129 -1.75 4.63 -14.06
N LEU A 130 -0.73 4.33 -13.24
CA LEU A 130 0.09 3.13 -13.42
C LEU A 130 -0.66 1.82 -13.14
N VAL A 131 -1.65 1.84 -12.25
CA VAL A 131 -2.57 0.70 -12.03
C VAL A 131 -3.45 0.49 -13.26
N ASP A 132 -4.03 1.56 -13.83
CA ASP A 132 -4.83 1.51 -15.06
C ASP A 132 -4.01 1.01 -16.26
N GLU A 133 -2.71 1.28 -16.29
CA GLU A 133 -1.75 0.80 -17.29
C GLU A 133 -1.20 -0.62 -17.00
N ASP A 134 -1.62 -1.26 -15.90
CA ASP A 134 -1.15 -2.60 -15.47
C ASP A 134 0.35 -2.65 -15.11
N LYS A 135 0.91 -1.53 -14.67
CA LYS A 135 2.33 -1.36 -14.29
C LYS A 135 2.55 -1.49 -12.78
N ILE A 136 1.57 -1.13 -11.98
CA ILE A 136 1.52 -1.33 -10.54
C ILE A 136 0.29 -2.19 -10.24
N LEU A 137 0.43 -3.15 -9.33
CA LEU A 137 -0.62 -4.10 -8.99
C LEU A 137 -1.87 -3.41 -8.43
N GLY A 138 -1.65 -2.45 -7.56
CA GLY A 138 -2.72 -1.68 -6.94
C GLY A 138 -2.25 -0.84 -5.77
N SER A 139 -3.21 -0.09 -5.21
CA SER A 139 -3.02 0.75 -4.04
C SER A 139 -4.30 0.80 -3.21
N VAL A 140 -4.26 1.51 -2.09
CA VAL A 140 -5.43 1.79 -1.25
C VAL A 140 -5.64 3.30 -1.19
N LEU A 141 -6.75 3.79 -1.75
CA LEU A 141 -7.07 5.21 -1.76
C LEU A 141 -7.40 5.72 -0.36
N CYS A 142 -6.64 6.71 0.09
CA CYS A 142 -6.91 7.58 1.23
C CYS A 142 -7.45 8.91 0.69
N ASP A 143 -8.76 9.04 0.50
CA ASP A 143 -9.36 10.20 -0.17
C ASP A 143 -9.15 11.50 0.62
N THR A 144 -8.19 12.30 0.17
CA THR A 144 -7.84 13.60 0.81
C THR A 144 -8.96 14.62 0.72
N LYS A 145 -9.85 14.53 -0.28
CA LYS A 145 -11.02 15.43 -0.40
C LYS A 145 -12.05 15.11 0.67
N LEU A 146 -12.27 13.81 0.96
CA LEU A 146 -13.14 13.40 2.06
C LEU A 146 -12.55 13.81 3.42
N HIS A 147 -11.22 13.70 3.60
CA HIS A 147 -10.54 14.18 4.81
C HIS A 147 -10.72 15.69 4.99
N ALA A 148 -10.47 16.47 3.95
CA ALA A 148 -10.65 17.93 3.99
C ALA A 148 -12.11 18.29 4.31
N LYS A 149 -13.08 17.63 3.68
CA LYS A 149 -14.51 17.84 3.94
C LYS A 149 -14.88 17.51 5.38
N ALA A 150 -14.40 16.42 5.92
CA ALA A 150 -14.62 16.04 7.32
C ALA A 150 -14.04 17.12 8.27
N LEU A 151 -12.79 17.55 8.06
CA LEU A 151 -12.17 18.61 8.86
C LEU A 151 -12.99 19.89 8.83
N MET A 152 -13.47 20.32 7.67
CA MET A 152 -14.32 21.52 7.56
C MET A 152 -15.64 21.37 8.32
N GLN A 153 -16.26 20.20 8.30
CA GLN A 153 -17.46 19.92 9.11
C GLN A 153 -17.18 19.99 10.62
N PHE A 154 -16.04 19.47 11.06
CA PHE A 154 -15.63 19.58 12.47
C PHE A 154 -15.39 21.03 12.88
N ILE A 155 -14.69 21.81 12.05
CA ILE A 155 -14.43 23.23 12.30
C ILE A 155 -15.77 23.99 12.40
N ASP A 156 -16.70 23.76 11.47
CA ASP A 156 -18.00 24.42 11.46
C ASP A 156 -18.79 24.16 12.73
N VAL A 157 -18.86 22.89 13.17
CA VAL A 157 -19.57 22.50 14.38
C VAL A 157 -18.86 22.94 15.65
N LEU A 158 -17.56 22.74 15.78
CA LEU A 158 -16.83 22.94 17.03
C LEU A 158 -16.35 24.38 17.25
N ALA A 159 -15.92 25.08 16.19
CA ALA A 159 -15.38 26.42 16.29
C ALA A 159 -16.45 27.50 16.08
N PHE A 160 -17.36 27.29 15.13
CA PHE A 160 -18.40 28.27 14.79
C PHE A 160 -19.76 27.96 15.42
N HIS A 161 -19.88 26.83 16.12
CA HIS A 161 -21.13 26.40 16.78
C HIS A 161 -22.34 26.26 15.84
N ASN A 162 -22.10 26.00 14.56
CA ASN A 162 -23.14 25.87 13.53
C ASN A 162 -23.78 24.47 13.51
N GLY A 163 -24.18 23.96 14.66
CA GLY A 163 -24.83 22.67 14.78
C GLY A 163 -24.49 21.96 16.07
N SER A 164 -24.91 20.71 16.17
CA SER A 164 -24.57 19.84 17.30
C SER A 164 -23.53 18.78 16.88
N VAL A 165 -22.75 18.32 17.85
CA VAL A 165 -21.75 17.23 17.67
C VAL A 165 -22.41 15.94 17.14
N GLU A 166 -23.68 15.73 17.45
CA GLU A 166 -24.47 14.57 16.96
C GLU A 166 -24.55 14.53 15.42
N LYS A 167 -24.47 15.71 14.75
CA LYS A 167 -24.46 15.78 13.28
C LYS A 167 -23.17 15.24 12.64
N LEU A 168 -22.13 15.03 13.43
CA LEU A 168 -20.84 14.52 12.95
C LEU A 168 -20.86 13.00 12.77
N ASN A 169 -21.93 12.30 13.19
CA ASN A 169 -22.06 10.84 13.06
C ASN A 169 -20.81 10.08 13.53
N LEU A 170 -20.36 10.38 14.75
CA LEU A 170 -19.17 9.76 15.33
C LEU A 170 -19.46 8.31 15.76
N GLU A 171 -18.58 7.39 15.37
CA GLU A 171 -18.58 6.03 15.92
C GLU A 171 -18.10 6.07 17.38
N ASN A 172 -18.85 5.41 18.28
CA ASN A 172 -18.57 5.40 19.72
C ASN A 172 -18.38 6.81 20.31
N GLU A 173 -19.08 7.82 19.76
CA GLU A 173 -19.01 9.23 20.19
C GLU A 173 -17.60 9.87 20.08
N ARG A 174 -16.66 9.25 19.38
CA ARG A 174 -15.23 9.64 19.32
C ARG A 174 -14.61 9.64 17.95
N TYR A 175 -15.01 8.72 17.08
CA TYR A 175 -14.29 8.47 15.83
C TYR A 175 -15.14 8.83 14.62
N TYR A 176 -14.58 9.61 13.73
CA TYR A 176 -15.14 9.83 12.39
C TYR A 176 -14.34 8.96 11.40
N MET A 177 -14.98 7.92 10.89
CA MET A 177 -14.33 6.98 9.98
C MET A 177 -14.44 7.47 8.54
N ILE A 178 -13.30 7.69 7.90
CA ILE A 178 -13.24 8.00 6.48
C ILE A 178 -13.02 6.68 5.73
N PRO A 179 -13.91 6.32 4.77
CA PRO A 179 -13.79 5.07 4.05
C PRO A 179 -12.53 5.05 3.19
N LEU A 180 -11.88 3.91 3.15
CA LEU A 180 -10.78 3.60 2.27
C LEU A 180 -11.28 2.68 1.16
N THR A 181 -10.73 2.80 -0.04
CA THR A 181 -11.10 1.98 -1.20
C THR A 181 -9.88 1.36 -1.85
N LYS A 182 -10.03 0.14 -2.37
CA LYS A 182 -8.98 -0.47 -3.20
C LYS A 182 -8.88 0.26 -4.55
N VAL A 183 -7.67 0.39 -5.04
CA VAL A 183 -7.33 0.83 -6.39
C VAL A 183 -6.69 -0.36 -7.07
N GLU A 184 -7.43 -1.02 -7.92
CA GLU A 184 -7.03 -2.22 -8.65
C GLU A 184 -7.74 -2.27 -10.00
N LYS A 185 -7.22 -3.04 -10.96
CA LYS A 185 -7.79 -3.18 -12.32
C LYS A 185 -8.71 -4.38 -12.46
#